data_18f0508b4dbefb165bf9a91dd0cd68b0
#
_entry.id   18f0508b4dbefb165bf9a91dd0cd68b0
#
_cell.length_a   1.000
_cell.length_b   1.000
_cell.length_c   1.000
_cell.angle_alpha   90.00
_cell.angle_beta   90.00
_cell.angle_gamma   90.00
#
_symmetry.space_group_name_H-M   'P 1'
#
loop_
_entity.id
_entity.type
_entity.pdbx_description
1 polymer ?
#
loop_
_entity_poly.entity_id
_entity_poly.type
_entity_poly.pdbx_seq_one_letter_code
_entity_poly.pdbx_strand_id
1 'polypeptide(L)'
;MFGNATDVARGVSRLLRQEGFSPILEFTLSNGRRLDVAALGVDGTMLGVEIKVSIADLKGDRKWPEYLEFCELFYFAIPPDFPDHHVPPGTGLIVADRYGGAIVRPSDRTQLHASRRKAVTLSFARVAAERLAGVIELTSEPQSKISEIVEE
;
A
#
# COMPACT_ATOMS: atom_id res chain seq x y z
N MET A 1 -18.93 -11.69 -10.22
CA MET A 1 -17.56 -11.16 -10.22
C MET A 1 -17.61 -9.66 -9.92
N PHE A 2 -16.85 -9.24 -8.93
CA PHE A 2 -16.96 -7.87 -8.42
C PHE A 2 -15.96 -6.88 -9.04
N GLY A 3 -14.92 -7.35 -9.68
CA GLY A 3 -13.85 -6.54 -10.21
C GLY A 3 -12.50 -7.23 -9.99
N ASN A 4 -11.42 -6.59 -10.39
CA ASN A 4 -10.09 -7.16 -10.22
C ASN A 4 -9.22 -6.32 -9.27
N ALA A 5 -8.23 -6.96 -8.69
CA ALA A 5 -7.36 -6.35 -7.70
C ALA A 5 -6.55 -5.18 -8.27
N THR A 6 -6.14 -5.25 -9.52
CA THR A 6 -5.37 -4.18 -10.19
C THR A 6 -6.18 -2.88 -10.27
N ASP A 7 -7.45 -2.97 -10.66
CA ASP A 7 -8.33 -1.81 -10.72
C ASP A 7 -8.58 -1.22 -9.34
N VAL A 8 -8.83 -2.08 -8.34
CA VAL A 8 -9.02 -1.64 -6.95
C VAL A 8 -7.75 -0.94 -6.44
N ALA A 9 -6.58 -1.50 -6.68
CA ALA A 9 -5.30 -0.89 -6.30
C ALA A 9 -5.12 0.50 -6.89
N ARG A 10 -5.51 0.68 -8.15
CA ARG A 10 -5.44 1.98 -8.83
C ARG A 10 -6.35 3.00 -8.15
N GLY A 11 -7.58 2.62 -7.85
CA GLY A 11 -8.53 3.50 -7.17
C GLY A 11 -8.10 3.83 -5.76
N VAL A 12 -7.58 2.86 -5.02
CA VAL A 12 -7.03 3.05 -3.68
C VAL A 12 -5.87 4.05 -3.71
N SER A 13 -4.95 3.91 -4.65
CA SER A 13 -3.81 4.83 -4.77
C SER A 13 -4.27 6.26 -5.04
N ARG A 14 -5.25 6.45 -5.91
CA ARG A 14 -5.82 7.78 -6.17
C ARG A 14 -6.49 8.38 -4.95
N LEU A 15 -7.30 7.58 -4.25
CA LEU A 15 -7.95 8.01 -3.01
C LEU A 15 -6.92 8.44 -1.97
N LEU A 16 -5.93 7.62 -1.71
CA LEU A 16 -4.93 7.89 -0.67
C LEU A 16 -4.13 9.15 -0.99
N ARG A 17 -3.79 9.39 -2.25
CA ARG A 17 -3.12 10.63 -2.64
C ARG A 17 -4.00 11.85 -2.39
N GLN A 18 -5.30 11.76 -2.66
CA GLN A 18 -6.25 12.85 -2.35
C GLN A 18 -6.34 13.12 -0.86
N GLU A 19 -6.18 12.06 -0.04
CA GLU A 19 -6.21 12.16 1.43
C GLU A 19 -4.86 12.57 2.04
N GLY A 20 -3.86 12.88 1.23
CA GLY A 20 -2.55 13.35 1.70
C GLY A 20 -1.56 12.25 2.01
N PHE A 21 -1.80 11.03 1.55
CA PHE A 21 -0.87 9.91 1.70
C PHE A 21 -0.10 9.66 0.41
N SER A 22 1.12 9.15 0.58
CA SER A 22 1.97 8.73 -0.55
C SER A 22 1.99 7.22 -0.62
N PRO A 23 1.30 6.59 -1.59
CA PRO A 23 1.17 5.15 -1.66
C PRO A 23 2.28 4.49 -2.47
N ILE A 24 2.63 3.26 -2.08
CA ILE A 24 3.35 2.29 -2.91
C ILE A 24 2.60 0.97 -2.90
N LEU A 25 2.72 0.22 -3.98
CA LEU A 25 2.08 -1.09 -4.11
C LEU A 25 3.02 -2.19 -3.65
N GLU A 26 2.44 -3.29 -3.16
CA GLU A 26 3.17 -4.53 -2.86
C GLU A 26 4.40 -4.29 -1.99
N PHE A 27 4.14 -3.84 -0.76
CA PHE A 27 5.19 -3.53 0.20
C PHE A 27 5.41 -4.71 1.15
N THR A 28 6.61 -5.31 1.10
CA THR A 28 6.99 -6.42 1.97
C THR A 28 7.44 -5.90 3.34
N LEU A 29 6.85 -6.47 4.38
CA LEU A 29 7.17 -6.18 5.77
C LEU A 29 8.28 -7.09 6.29
N SER A 30 8.91 -6.72 7.42
CA SER A 30 10.02 -7.49 7.99
C SER A 30 9.61 -8.89 8.44
N ASN A 31 8.33 -9.15 8.69
CA ASN A 31 7.80 -10.47 9.02
C ASN A 31 7.57 -11.36 7.77
N GLY A 32 7.89 -10.87 6.57
CA GLY A 32 7.67 -11.59 5.32
C GLY A 32 6.28 -11.40 4.71
N ARG A 33 5.34 -10.78 5.43
CA ARG A 33 4.02 -10.44 4.88
C ARG A 33 4.14 -9.30 3.89
N ARG A 34 3.21 -9.22 2.94
CA ARG A 34 3.20 -8.17 1.94
C ARG A 34 1.86 -7.46 1.94
N LEU A 35 1.88 -6.16 2.20
CA LEU A 35 0.71 -5.30 2.02
C LEU A 35 0.47 -5.06 0.53
N ASP A 36 -0.78 -5.10 0.10
CA ASP A 36 -1.12 -4.75 -1.28
C ASP A 36 -0.85 -3.27 -1.56
N VAL A 37 -1.15 -2.41 -0.59
CA VAL A 37 -0.80 -0.99 -0.64
C VAL A 37 -0.29 -0.57 0.73
N ALA A 38 0.81 0.15 0.75
CA ALA A 38 1.27 0.87 1.94
C ALA A 38 1.33 2.35 1.59
N ALA A 39 0.98 3.21 2.55
CA ALA A 39 0.98 4.64 2.30
C ALA A 39 1.50 5.39 3.51
N LEU A 40 2.31 6.42 3.24
CA LEU A 40 2.92 7.26 4.26
C LEU A 40 2.26 8.62 4.27
N GLY A 41 1.74 9.02 5.42
CA GLY A 41 1.14 10.33 5.61
C GLY A 41 2.18 11.42 5.87
N VAL A 42 1.75 12.67 5.75
CA VAL A 42 2.60 13.84 5.97
C VAL A 42 3.17 13.86 7.39
N ASP A 43 2.41 13.38 8.36
CA ASP A 43 2.81 13.31 9.77
C ASP A 43 3.59 12.03 10.13
N GLY A 44 3.88 11.19 9.15
CA GLY A 44 4.56 9.92 9.36
C GLY A 44 3.63 8.75 9.67
N THR A 45 2.32 8.94 9.66
CA THR A 45 1.36 7.84 9.81
C THR A 45 1.55 6.81 8.71
N MET A 46 1.72 5.55 9.10
CA MET A 46 1.78 4.43 8.16
C MET A 46 0.40 3.80 8.03
N LEU A 47 -0.08 3.71 6.81
CA LEU A 47 -1.39 3.15 6.47
C LEU A 47 -1.19 1.92 5.59
N GLY A 48 -1.85 0.82 5.95
CA GLY A 48 -1.81 -0.41 5.16
C GLY A 48 -3.17 -0.75 4.59
N VAL A 49 -3.18 -1.32 3.40
CA VAL A 49 -4.41 -1.76 2.72
C VAL A 49 -4.21 -3.17 2.18
N GLU A 50 -5.19 -4.03 2.44
CA GLU A 50 -5.34 -5.32 1.81
C GLU A 50 -6.54 -5.30 0.87
N ILE A 51 -6.33 -5.72 -0.36
CA ILE A 51 -7.36 -5.75 -1.39
C ILE A 51 -8.02 -7.10 -1.41
N LYS A 52 -9.35 -7.14 -1.37
CA LYS A 52 -10.14 -8.36 -1.47
C LYS A 52 -11.16 -8.23 -2.57
N VAL A 53 -11.12 -9.14 -3.53
CA VAL A 53 -12.07 -9.20 -4.66
C VAL A 53 -12.88 -10.49 -4.66
N SER A 54 -12.65 -11.37 -3.70
CA SER A 54 -13.34 -12.64 -3.51
C SER A 54 -13.80 -12.75 -2.06
N ILE A 55 -15.04 -13.18 -1.86
CA ILE A 55 -15.60 -13.40 -0.52
C ILE A 55 -14.82 -14.51 0.20
N ALA A 56 -14.43 -15.55 -0.52
CA ALA A 56 -13.66 -16.67 0.06
C ALA A 56 -12.32 -16.19 0.59
N ASP A 57 -11.61 -15.33 -0.16
CA ASP A 57 -10.32 -14.78 0.27
C ASP A 57 -10.47 -13.90 1.50
N LEU A 58 -11.52 -13.09 1.55
CA LEU A 58 -11.79 -12.24 2.71
C LEU A 58 -12.10 -13.10 3.96
N LYS A 59 -13.00 -14.05 3.85
CA LYS A 59 -13.36 -14.93 4.96
C LYS A 59 -12.22 -15.82 5.40
N GLY A 60 -11.38 -16.26 4.47
CA GLY A 60 -10.24 -17.13 4.74
C GLY A 60 -9.02 -16.42 5.27
N ASP A 61 -8.98 -15.09 5.25
CA ASP A 61 -7.83 -14.33 5.70
C ASP A 61 -7.76 -14.31 7.23
N ARG A 62 -6.79 -15.03 7.78
CA ARG A 62 -6.48 -15.09 9.21
C ARG A 62 -5.19 -14.35 9.54
N LYS A 63 -4.55 -13.76 8.54
CA LYS A 63 -3.21 -13.18 8.66
C LYS A 63 -3.26 -11.66 8.85
N TRP A 64 -4.38 -11.04 8.53
CA TRP A 64 -4.49 -9.58 8.53
C TRP A 64 -4.13 -8.93 9.88
N PRO A 65 -4.37 -9.55 11.07
CA PRO A 65 -3.95 -8.94 12.33
C PRO A 65 -2.45 -8.71 12.43
N GLU A 66 -1.64 -9.48 11.70
CA GLU A 66 -0.18 -9.31 11.71
C GLU A 66 0.26 -8.01 11.03
N TYR A 67 -0.57 -7.43 10.16
CA TYR A 67 -0.28 -6.12 9.55
C TYR A 67 -0.39 -4.98 10.56
N LEU A 68 -1.20 -5.14 11.61
CA LEU A 68 -1.40 -4.12 12.64
C LEU A 68 -0.14 -3.83 13.45
N GLU A 69 0.84 -4.72 13.40
CA GLU A 69 2.13 -4.51 14.05
C GLU A 69 3.02 -3.52 13.27
N PHE A 70 2.65 -3.20 12.04
CA PHE A 70 3.48 -2.40 11.13
C PHE A 70 2.79 -1.12 10.64
N CYS A 71 1.51 -0.96 10.90
CA CYS A 71 0.78 0.23 10.47
C CYS A 71 -0.18 0.72 11.56
N GLU A 72 -0.37 2.04 11.57
CA GLU A 72 -1.25 2.70 12.53
C GLU A 72 -2.69 2.70 12.08
N LEU A 73 -2.92 2.69 10.76
CA LEU A 73 -4.24 2.57 10.14
C LEU A 73 -4.23 1.38 9.19
N PHE A 74 -5.29 0.59 9.25
CA PHE A 74 -5.41 -0.58 8.39
C PHE A 74 -6.80 -0.66 7.77
N TYR A 75 -6.83 -0.83 6.45
CA TYR A 75 -8.05 -0.88 5.65
C TYR A 75 -8.11 -2.16 4.84
N PHE A 76 -9.31 -2.73 4.72
CA PHE A 76 -9.62 -3.58 3.59
C PHE A 76 -10.16 -2.71 2.46
N ALA A 77 -9.81 -3.03 1.23
CA ALA A 77 -10.35 -2.38 0.05
C ALA A 77 -11.07 -3.42 -0.81
N ILE A 78 -12.30 -3.10 -1.17
CA ILE A 78 -13.18 -3.97 -1.94
C ILE A 78 -13.72 -3.21 -3.14
N PRO A 79 -14.09 -3.92 -4.22
CA PRO A 79 -14.76 -3.29 -5.36
C PRO A 79 -16.20 -2.92 -5.01
N PRO A 80 -16.86 -2.05 -5.82
CA PRO A 80 -18.27 -1.78 -5.69
C PRO A 80 -19.10 -3.06 -5.75
N ASP A 81 -20.24 -3.07 -5.04
CA ASP A 81 -21.19 -4.18 -4.96
C ASP A 81 -20.67 -5.42 -4.23
N PHE A 82 -19.46 -5.36 -3.65
CA PHE A 82 -18.92 -6.43 -2.82
C PHE A 82 -19.62 -6.44 -1.45
N PRO A 83 -20.04 -7.61 -0.94
CA PRO A 83 -20.70 -7.67 0.38
C PRO A 83 -19.73 -7.26 1.50
N ASP A 84 -20.01 -6.12 2.14
CA ASP A 84 -19.13 -5.53 3.14
C ASP A 84 -19.29 -6.11 4.55
N HIS A 85 -20.38 -6.85 4.80
CA HIS A 85 -20.66 -7.40 6.13
C HIS A 85 -19.65 -8.48 6.57
N HIS A 86 -18.81 -8.97 5.66
CA HIS A 86 -17.74 -9.92 5.98
C HIS A 86 -16.44 -9.23 6.43
N VAL A 87 -16.36 -7.91 6.31
CA VAL A 87 -15.15 -7.15 6.69
C VAL A 87 -15.06 -7.08 8.22
N PRO A 88 -13.92 -7.49 8.80
CA PRO A 88 -13.78 -7.52 10.27
C PRO A 88 -14.00 -6.15 10.91
N PRO A 89 -14.62 -6.09 12.10
CA PRO A 89 -14.78 -4.84 12.84
C PRO A 89 -13.43 -4.27 13.28
N GLY A 90 -13.36 -2.95 13.41
CA GLY A 90 -12.12 -2.26 13.78
C GLY A 90 -11.21 -1.95 12.60
N THR A 91 -11.26 -2.74 11.54
CA THR A 91 -10.56 -2.40 10.31
C THR A 91 -11.33 -1.32 9.55
N GLY A 92 -10.61 -0.48 8.81
CA GLY A 92 -11.23 0.46 7.91
C GLY A 92 -11.74 -0.24 6.65
N LEU A 93 -12.61 0.44 5.94
CA LEU A 93 -13.17 -0.05 4.68
C LEU A 93 -13.08 1.01 3.61
N ILE A 94 -12.45 0.65 2.50
CA ILE A 94 -12.40 1.44 1.28
C ILE A 94 -13.18 0.68 0.20
N VAL A 95 -14.02 1.39 -0.54
CA VAL A 95 -14.62 0.89 -1.77
C VAL A 95 -13.96 1.61 -2.93
N ALA A 96 -13.41 0.88 -3.89
CA ALA A 96 -12.67 1.47 -4.98
C ALA A 96 -12.88 0.71 -6.29
N ASP A 97 -12.84 1.45 -7.38
CA ASP A 97 -12.75 0.97 -8.75
C ASP A 97 -11.52 1.59 -9.41
N ARG A 98 -11.31 1.36 -10.70
CA ARG A 98 -10.12 1.87 -11.38
C ARG A 98 -10.05 3.39 -11.48
N TYR A 99 -11.14 4.10 -11.21
CA TYR A 99 -11.21 5.57 -11.33
C TYR A 99 -10.95 6.28 -10.02
N GLY A 100 -11.22 5.64 -8.90
CA GLY A 100 -11.05 6.23 -7.58
C GLY A 100 -11.67 5.38 -6.51
N GLY A 101 -11.78 5.94 -5.32
CA GLY A 101 -12.35 5.23 -4.18
C GLY A 101 -12.91 6.17 -3.13
N ALA A 102 -13.54 5.57 -2.12
CA ALA A 102 -14.08 6.27 -0.98
C ALA A 102 -13.80 5.49 0.30
N ILE A 103 -13.49 6.19 1.38
CA ILE A 103 -13.44 5.60 2.70
C ILE A 103 -14.87 5.50 3.21
N VAL A 104 -15.37 4.27 3.31
CA VAL A 104 -16.74 3.99 3.78
C VAL A 104 -16.78 3.89 5.29
N ARG A 105 -15.70 3.38 5.88
CA ARG A 105 -15.57 3.24 7.34
C ARG A 105 -14.11 3.54 7.71
N PRO A 106 -13.87 4.46 8.65
CA PRO A 106 -12.49 4.74 9.08
C PRO A 106 -11.91 3.57 9.86
N SER A 107 -10.59 3.40 9.77
CA SER A 107 -9.85 2.42 10.56
C SER A 107 -9.72 2.90 12.01
N ASP A 108 -9.78 1.96 12.95
CA ASP A 108 -9.24 2.22 14.28
C ASP A 108 -7.74 2.52 14.17
N ARG A 109 -7.23 3.32 15.10
CA ARG A 109 -5.80 3.65 15.12
C ARG A 109 -5.07 2.73 16.09
N THR A 110 -4.01 2.08 15.59
CA THR A 110 -3.09 1.30 16.40
C THR A 110 -1.83 2.12 16.64
N GLN A 111 -1.34 2.15 17.88
CA GLN A 111 -0.10 2.85 18.18
C GLN A 111 1.09 1.94 17.94
N LEU A 112 2.08 2.43 17.17
CA LEU A 112 3.33 1.74 16.95
C LEU A 112 4.41 2.23 17.92
N HIS A 113 5.27 1.31 18.37
CA HIS A 113 6.49 1.70 19.05
C HIS A 113 7.37 2.56 18.15
N ALA A 114 8.07 3.53 18.72
CA ALA A 114 8.92 4.45 17.97
C ALA A 114 9.97 3.72 17.13
N SER A 115 10.57 2.66 17.65
CA SER A 115 11.55 1.85 16.92
C SER A 115 10.93 1.13 15.71
N ARG A 116 9.73 0.58 15.86
CA ARG A 116 9.01 -0.05 14.77
C ARG A 116 8.64 0.96 13.69
N ARG A 117 8.12 2.10 14.11
CA ARG A 117 7.75 3.20 13.20
C ARG A 117 8.94 3.66 12.38
N LYS A 118 10.09 3.87 13.03
CA LYS A 118 11.33 4.25 12.36
C LYS A 118 11.74 3.20 11.33
N ALA A 119 11.76 1.92 11.72
CA ALA A 119 12.20 0.83 10.85
C ALA A 119 11.30 0.68 9.62
N VAL A 120 9.98 0.74 9.81
CA VAL A 120 9.02 0.60 8.71
C VAL A 120 9.08 1.80 7.77
N THR A 121 9.22 3.01 8.31
CA THR A 121 9.34 4.24 7.51
C THR A 121 10.62 4.23 6.68
N LEU A 122 11.74 3.79 7.27
CA LEU A 122 13.01 3.69 6.57
C LEU A 122 12.93 2.66 5.43
N SER A 123 12.31 1.50 5.69
CA SER A 123 12.10 0.47 4.67
C SER A 123 11.22 1.00 3.54
N PHE A 124 10.15 1.70 3.86
CA PHE A 124 9.26 2.33 2.88
C PHE A 124 10.03 3.31 1.99
N ALA A 125 10.81 4.20 2.58
CA ALA A 125 11.58 5.19 1.85
C ALA A 125 12.59 4.53 0.90
N ARG A 126 13.29 3.50 1.36
CA ARG A 126 14.27 2.78 0.53
C ARG A 126 13.61 2.04 -0.62
N VAL A 127 12.50 1.34 -0.37
CA VAL A 127 11.76 0.63 -1.42
C VAL A 127 11.25 1.62 -2.48
N ALA A 128 10.67 2.73 -2.05
CA ALA A 128 10.19 3.76 -2.98
C ALA A 128 11.34 4.34 -3.82
N ALA A 129 12.47 4.65 -3.19
CA ALA A 129 13.65 5.18 -3.87
C ALA A 129 14.23 4.18 -4.87
N GLU A 130 14.33 2.90 -4.51
CA GLU A 130 14.83 1.84 -5.39
C GLU A 130 13.92 1.65 -6.60
N ARG A 131 12.60 1.68 -6.40
CA ARG A 131 11.65 1.58 -7.49
C ARG A 131 11.74 2.76 -8.45
N LEU A 132 11.87 3.96 -7.91
CA LEU A 132 12.05 5.16 -8.73
C LEU A 132 13.35 5.10 -9.51
N ALA A 133 14.46 4.70 -8.89
CA ALA A 133 15.75 4.53 -9.55
C ALA A 133 15.64 3.50 -10.69
N GLY A 134 14.93 2.39 -10.47
CA GLY A 134 14.68 1.38 -11.49
C GLY A 134 13.91 1.92 -12.69
N VAL A 135 12.89 2.74 -12.46
CA VAL A 135 12.12 3.38 -13.54
C VAL A 135 12.99 4.35 -14.32
N ILE A 136 13.80 5.16 -13.63
CA ILE A 136 14.72 6.11 -14.27
C ILE A 136 15.73 5.37 -15.13
N GLU A 137 16.33 4.28 -14.63
CA GLU A 137 17.29 3.47 -15.37
C GLU A 137 16.67 2.88 -16.64
N LEU A 138 15.44 2.35 -16.55
CA LEU A 138 14.74 1.77 -17.70
C LEU A 138 14.37 2.81 -18.76
N THR A 139 14.19 4.08 -18.37
CA THR A 139 13.81 5.16 -19.28
C THR A 139 14.97 6.01 -19.73
N SER A 140 16.19 5.81 -19.19
CA SER A 140 17.40 6.54 -19.54
C SER A 140 18.04 5.98 -20.79
N GLU A 141 18.70 6.84 -21.59
CA GLU A 141 19.53 6.40 -22.69
C GLU A 141 20.78 5.66 -22.16
N PRO A 142 21.34 4.72 -22.95
CA PRO A 142 22.57 4.04 -22.58
C PRO A 142 23.68 5.04 -22.28
N GLN A 143 24.38 4.87 -21.15
CA GLN A 143 25.41 5.80 -20.70
C GLN A 143 26.76 5.53 -21.36
N SER A 144 26.83 5.76 -22.67
CA SER A 144 28.11 5.69 -23.38
C SER A 144 29.06 6.85 -22.99
N LYS A 145 28.52 7.94 -22.47
CA LYS A 145 29.31 9.17 -22.17
C LYS A 145 30.19 9.08 -20.95
N ILE A 146 29.86 8.24 -19.98
CA ILE A 146 30.68 8.08 -18.77
C ILE A 146 31.97 7.30 -19.08
N SER A 147 31.88 6.30 -19.97
CA SER A 147 33.04 5.53 -20.40
C SER A 147 34.06 6.43 -21.14
N GLU A 148 33.60 7.38 -21.94
CA GLU A 148 34.46 8.33 -22.66
C GLU A 148 35.15 9.31 -21.71
N ILE A 149 34.49 9.71 -20.63
CA ILE A 149 35.04 10.63 -19.63
C ILE A 149 36.11 9.93 -18.76
N VAL A 150 35.91 8.66 -18.43
CA VAL A 150 36.83 7.90 -17.60
C VAL A 150 38.09 7.46 -18.35
N GLU A 151 38.03 7.35 -19.69
CA GLU A 151 39.19 7.01 -20.53
C GLU A 151 40.10 8.19 -20.85
N GLU A 152 39.67 9.42 -20.61
CA GLU A 152 40.46 10.62 -20.71
C GLU A 152 41.21 10.95 -19.39
#